data_f363476332e5a234d27f80817bf351ef
#
_entry.id   f363476332e5a234d27f80817bf351ef
#
_cell.length_a   1.000
_cell.length_b   1.000
_cell.length_c   1.000
_cell.angle_alpha   90.00
_cell.angle_beta   90.00
_cell.angle_gamma   90.00
#
_symmetry.space_group_name_H-M   'P 1'
#
loop_
_entity.id
_entity.type
_entity.pdbx_description
1 polymer ?
#
loop_
_entity_poly.entity_id
_entity_poly.type
_entity_poly.pdbx_seq_one_letter_code
_entity_poly.pdbx_strand_id
1 'polypeptide(L)'
;MGYDDRPVLRGVDLAARRTEVVAILGANGSGKSTLIRAALGLVPLVDGQVRLFGTPLRRFREWRRIGYVPQRLGAASGVPATVREVVSSGRLARRGFLRPAGAADRLAVDAALIAVGLLDRGSDPVGTLSGGQQQRVLIARALAGEPELLVLDEPTAGVDAASQQAFAGALADFVTRGGTVLLVAHELGLLEPLVTRAVVVHLGRIVHDGPVPEPAGHHAHPEHDHVHPHAPDSSGMWQ
;
A
#
# COMPACT_ATOMS: atom_id res chain seq x y z
N MET A 1 -17.19 -5.63 7.66
CA MET A 1 -18.42 -4.86 7.45
C MET A 1 -18.78 -4.96 5.97
N GLY A 2 -19.70 -5.84 5.59
CA GLY A 2 -20.35 -5.81 4.30
C GLY A 2 -21.52 -4.87 4.42
N TYR A 3 -21.55 -3.83 3.61
CA TYR A 3 -22.80 -3.16 3.34
C TYR A 3 -23.59 -4.12 2.45
N ASP A 4 -24.76 -4.56 2.88
CA ASP A 4 -25.63 -5.53 2.18
C ASP A 4 -24.93 -6.85 1.81
N ASP A 5 -24.98 -7.87 2.62
CA ASP A 5 -24.67 -9.32 2.39
C ASP A 5 -23.94 -9.75 1.08
N ARG A 6 -23.37 -8.80 0.32
CA ARG A 6 -22.68 -9.06 -0.95
C ARG A 6 -21.17 -9.02 -0.76
N PRO A 7 -20.45 -10.09 -1.12
CA PRO A 7 -19.01 -10.10 -1.05
C PRO A 7 -18.40 -9.04 -1.98
N VAL A 8 -17.49 -8.22 -1.43
CA VAL A 8 -16.77 -7.19 -2.19
C VAL A 8 -15.85 -7.81 -3.26
N LEU A 9 -15.26 -8.96 -2.95
CA LEU A 9 -14.38 -9.71 -3.85
C LEU A 9 -15.06 -11.02 -4.28
N ARG A 10 -14.91 -11.39 -5.55
CA ARG A 10 -15.58 -12.56 -6.14
C ARG A 10 -14.64 -13.31 -7.08
N GLY A 11 -14.27 -14.54 -6.73
CA GLY A 11 -13.44 -15.40 -7.59
C GLY A 11 -12.11 -14.72 -7.92
N VAL A 12 -11.39 -14.23 -6.90
CA VAL A 12 -10.09 -13.56 -7.06
C VAL A 12 -9.01 -14.59 -6.76
N ASP A 13 -8.21 -14.90 -7.79
CA ASP A 13 -7.00 -15.71 -7.66
C ASP A 13 -5.79 -14.81 -7.93
N LEU A 14 -4.93 -14.65 -6.94
CA LEU A 14 -3.73 -13.81 -7.02
C LEU A 14 -2.57 -14.50 -6.30
N ALA A 15 -1.43 -14.58 -6.97
CA ALA A 15 -0.19 -15.03 -6.38
C ALA A 15 0.92 -14.01 -6.65
N ALA A 16 1.68 -13.62 -5.64
CA ALA A 16 2.91 -12.85 -5.79
C ALA A 16 4.11 -13.77 -5.57
N ARG A 17 5.10 -13.70 -6.47
CA ARG A 17 6.34 -14.47 -6.38
C ARG A 17 7.41 -13.66 -5.67
N ARG A 18 8.47 -14.34 -5.22
CA ARG A 18 9.63 -13.65 -4.64
C ARG A 18 10.24 -12.67 -5.65
N THR A 19 10.68 -11.53 -5.16
CA THR A 19 11.30 -10.45 -5.96
C THR A 19 10.38 -9.77 -6.98
N GLU A 20 9.10 -10.13 -7.00
CA GLU A 20 8.09 -9.46 -7.83
C GLU A 20 7.65 -8.13 -7.20
N VAL A 21 7.41 -7.14 -8.05
CA VAL A 21 6.71 -5.90 -7.69
C VAL A 21 5.35 -5.93 -8.39
N VAL A 22 4.32 -6.31 -7.66
CA VAL A 22 2.95 -6.44 -8.17
C VAL A 22 2.16 -5.19 -7.83
N ALA A 23 1.71 -4.46 -8.84
CA ALA A 23 0.80 -3.33 -8.68
C ALA A 23 -0.65 -3.78 -8.82
N ILE A 24 -1.48 -3.48 -7.83
CA ILE A 24 -2.93 -3.70 -7.86
C ILE A 24 -3.59 -2.36 -8.21
N LEU A 25 -4.13 -2.28 -9.41
CA LEU A 25 -4.71 -1.09 -10.00
C LEU A 25 -6.25 -1.20 -10.10
N GLY A 26 -6.93 -0.09 -10.29
CA GLY A 26 -8.37 -0.05 -10.50
C GLY A 26 -9.02 1.19 -9.87
N ALA A 27 -10.28 1.46 -10.20
CA ALA A 27 -11.04 2.59 -9.69
C ALA A 27 -11.24 2.52 -8.17
N ASN A 28 -11.59 3.66 -7.55
CA ASN A 28 -11.96 3.69 -6.13
C ASN A 28 -13.19 2.80 -5.89
N GLY A 29 -13.19 2.06 -4.78
CA GLY A 29 -14.27 1.11 -4.46
C GLY A 29 -14.22 -0.22 -5.24
N SER A 30 -13.25 -0.46 -6.12
CA SER A 30 -13.14 -1.72 -6.89
C SER A 30 -12.79 -2.95 -6.05
N GLY A 31 -12.32 -2.76 -4.78
CA GLY A 31 -11.96 -3.85 -3.88
C GLY A 31 -10.46 -4.01 -3.62
N LYS A 32 -9.58 -3.15 -4.16
CA LYS A 32 -8.11 -3.23 -4.01
C LYS A 32 -7.64 -3.34 -2.55
N SER A 33 -8.01 -2.37 -1.72
CA SER A 33 -7.64 -2.37 -0.29
C SER A 33 -8.28 -3.53 0.47
N THR A 34 -9.49 -3.96 0.08
CA THR A 34 -10.12 -5.15 0.64
C THR A 34 -9.31 -6.41 0.31
N LEU A 35 -8.78 -6.51 -0.91
CA LEU A 35 -7.96 -7.65 -1.36
C LEU A 35 -6.69 -7.79 -0.51
N ILE A 36 -5.92 -6.71 -0.32
CA ILE A 36 -4.70 -6.79 0.51
C ILE A 36 -5.02 -6.99 2.00
N ARG A 37 -6.09 -6.38 2.51
CA ARG A 37 -6.52 -6.59 3.91
C ARG A 37 -6.98 -8.02 4.14
N ALA A 38 -7.68 -8.64 3.18
CA ALA A 38 -8.03 -10.06 3.21
C ALA A 38 -6.78 -10.95 3.15
N ALA A 39 -5.83 -10.63 2.27
CA ALA A 39 -4.55 -11.34 2.18
C ALA A 39 -3.73 -11.29 3.48
N LEU A 40 -3.83 -10.17 4.24
CA LEU A 40 -3.17 -10.02 5.53
C LEU A 40 -4.02 -10.52 6.72
N GLY A 41 -5.24 -11.03 6.49
CA GLY A 41 -6.13 -11.49 7.56
C GLY A 41 -6.74 -10.36 8.40
N LEU A 42 -6.69 -9.13 7.92
CA LEU A 42 -7.27 -7.95 8.59
C LEU A 42 -8.79 -7.85 8.39
N VAL A 43 -9.32 -8.58 7.41
CA VAL A 43 -10.76 -8.78 7.19
C VAL A 43 -11.03 -10.28 6.98
N PRO A 44 -12.17 -10.80 7.46
CA PRO A 44 -12.48 -12.22 7.32
C PRO A 44 -12.76 -12.58 5.86
N LEU A 45 -12.33 -13.78 5.45
CA LEU A 45 -12.75 -14.39 4.20
C LEU A 45 -14.13 -15.02 4.38
N VAL A 46 -15.01 -14.81 3.40
CA VAL A 46 -16.30 -15.52 3.32
C VAL A 46 -16.07 -16.92 2.78
N ASP A 47 -15.20 -17.03 1.75
CA ASP A 47 -14.81 -18.29 1.12
C ASP A 47 -13.38 -18.17 0.57
N GLY A 48 -12.79 -19.31 0.18
CA GLY A 48 -11.43 -19.37 -0.35
C GLY A 48 -10.35 -19.53 0.71
N GLN A 49 -9.10 -19.37 0.29
CA GLN A 49 -7.93 -19.51 1.16
C GLN A 49 -6.83 -18.50 0.82
N VAL A 50 -6.08 -18.10 1.83
CA VAL A 50 -4.85 -17.33 1.67
C VAL A 50 -3.68 -18.14 2.22
N ARG A 51 -2.57 -18.07 1.50
CA ARG A 51 -1.27 -18.62 1.94
C ARG A 51 -0.22 -17.52 1.89
N LEU A 52 0.52 -17.38 2.96
CA LEU A 52 1.67 -16.48 3.07
C LEU A 52 2.94 -17.33 3.15
N PHE A 53 3.86 -17.14 2.24
CA PHE A 53 5.09 -17.94 2.13
C PHE A 53 4.82 -19.46 2.15
N GLY A 54 3.77 -19.89 1.45
CA GLY A 54 3.33 -21.29 1.40
C GLY A 54 2.53 -21.79 2.61
N THR A 55 2.48 -21.02 3.69
CA THR A 55 1.77 -21.37 4.93
C THR A 55 0.33 -20.82 4.90
N PRO A 56 -0.70 -21.64 5.18
CA PRO A 56 -2.07 -21.16 5.31
C PRO A 56 -2.17 -20.03 6.35
N LEU A 57 -2.94 -18.98 6.04
CA LEU A 57 -3.05 -17.76 6.87
C LEU A 57 -3.36 -18.07 8.35
N ARG A 58 -4.27 -19.02 8.61
CA ARG A 58 -4.65 -19.43 9.98
C ARG A 58 -3.48 -20.01 10.80
N ARG A 59 -2.45 -20.53 10.13
CA ARG A 59 -1.25 -21.12 10.74
C ARG A 59 -0.03 -20.21 10.65
N PHE A 60 -0.12 -19.10 9.91
CA PHE A 60 1.00 -18.19 9.71
C PHE A 60 1.37 -17.47 11.03
N ARG A 61 2.65 -17.46 11.37
CA ARG A 61 3.20 -16.84 12.61
C ARG A 61 4.39 -15.92 12.33
N GLU A 62 4.92 -15.91 11.12
CA GLU A 62 6.13 -15.18 10.76
C GLU A 62 5.83 -13.75 10.29
N TRP A 63 4.96 -13.03 11.01
CA TRP A 63 4.53 -11.67 10.67
C TRP A 63 5.67 -10.67 10.55
N ARG A 64 6.83 -10.93 11.18
CA ARG A 64 8.06 -10.14 11.03
C ARG A 64 8.59 -10.10 9.58
N ARG A 65 8.17 -11.05 8.72
CA ARG A 65 8.54 -11.11 7.30
C ARG A 65 7.71 -10.17 6.43
N ILE A 66 6.68 -9.54 6.99
CA ILE A 66 5.74 -8.69 6.28
C ILE A 66 5.79 -7.28 6.87
N GLY A 67 6.06 -6.29 6.02
CA GLY A 67 5.87 -4.88 6.33
C GLY A 67 4.55 -4.41 5.71
N TYR A 68 3.69 -3.75 6.50
CA TYR A 68 2.44 -3.19 6.01
C TYR A 68 2.38 -1.68 6.23
N VAL A 69 2.11 -0.97 5.15
CA VAL A 69 1.90 0.49 5.13
C VAL A 69 0.45 0.75 4.75
N PRO A 70 -0.41 1.16 5.67
CA PRO A 70 -1.80 1.52 5.38
C PRO A 70 -1.88 2.87 4.68
N GLN A 71 -2.99 3.14 4.01
CA GLN A 71 -3.26 4.40 3.29
C GLN A 71 -3.16 5.65 4.18
N ARG A 72 -3.53 5.55 5.45
CA ARG A 72 -3.44 6.66 6.42
C ARG A 72 -2.93 6.16 7.76
N LEU A 73 -2.19 7.01 8.47
CA LEU A 73 -2.10 6.89 9.92
C LEU A 73 -3.54 6.98 10.43
N GLY A 74 -4.10 5.88 10.91
CA GLY A 74 -5.35 5.96 11.66
C GLY A 74 -5.18 7.07 12.71
N ALA A 75 -6.23 7.84 12.97
CA ALA A 75 -6.25 8.99 13.87
C ALA A 75 -5.87 8.67 15.36
N ALA A 76 -4.93 7.78 15.57
CA ALA A 76 -4.25 7.52 16.84
C ALA A 76 -3.29 8.66 17.23
N SER A 77 -3.54 9.84 16.72
CA SER A 77 -2.73 11.05 16.90
C SER A 77 -2.98 11.76 18.24
N GLY A 78 -3.45 11.07 19.26
CA GLY A 78 -3.47 11.59 20.62
C GLY A 78 -2.23 11.20 21.46
N VAL A 79 -1.42 10.26 21.01
CA VAL A 79 -0.20 9.85 21.74
C VAL A 79 0.97 10.62 21.16
N PRO A 80 1.63 11.50 21.94
CA PRO A 80 2.83 12.20 21.49
C PRO A 80 3.96 11.18 21.31
N ALA A 81 4.24 10.78 20.08
CA ALA A 81 5.34 9.89 19.73
C ALA A 81 6.28 10.60 18.74
N THR A 82 7.57 10.39 18.93
CA THR A 82 8.60 10.86 18.03
C THR A 82 8.66 9.97 16.78
N VAL A 83 9.21 10.52 15.69
CA VAL A 83 9.49 9.78 14.45
C VAL A 83 10.26 8.49 14.75
N ARG A 84 11.32 8.59 15.56
CA ARG A 84 12.16 7.45 15.95
C ARG A 84 11.40 6.38 16.73
N GLU A 85 10.52 6.76 17.62
CA GLU A 85 9.69 5.81 18.39
C GLU A 85 8.71 5.07 17.47
N VAL A 86 8.05 5.78 16.56
CA VAL A 86 7.15 5.15 15.59
C VAL A 86 7.91 4.18 14.70
N VAL A 87 9.08 4.56 14.16
CA VAL A 87 9.90 3.69 13.31
C VAL A 87 10.43 2.49 14.11
N SER A 88 10.85 2.71 15.36
CA SER A 88 11.32 1.64 16.25
C SER A 88 10.25 0.59 16.54
N SER A 89 8.96 0.96 16.50
CA SER A 89 7.86 0.00 16.67
C SER A 89 7.85 -1.09 15.59
N GLY A 90 8.41 -0.81 14.40
CA GLY A 90 8.59 -1.80 13.34
C GLY A 90 9.49 -2.97 13.71
N ARG A 91 10.37 -2.80 14.73
CA ARG A 91 11.26 -3.85 15.24
C ARG A 91 10.61 -4.80 16.24
N LEU A 92 9.43 -4.45 16.78
CA LEU A 92 8.78 -5.24 17.85
C LEU A 92 8.54 -6.70 17.47
N ALA A 93 8.15 -6.96 16.21
CA ALA A 93 7.93 -8.33 15.74
C ALA A 93 9.22 -9.18 15.68
N ARG A 94 10.39 -8.54 15.58
CA ARG A 94 11.69 -9.23 15.57
C ARG A 94 12.27 -9.45 16.95
N ARG A 95 12.25 -8.41 17.82
CA ARG A 95 12.89 -8.48 19.13
C ARG A 95 12.00 -9.10 20.22
N GLY A 96 10.69 -9.15 19.99
CA GLY A 96 9.70 -9.45 21.03
C GLY A 96 9.44 -8.25 21.95
N PHE A 97 8.28 -8.26 22.60
CA PHE A 97 7.77 -7.11 23.37
C PHE A 97 8.61 -6.79 24.62
N LEU A 98 9.19 -7.80 25.28
CA LEU A 98 9.88 -7.65 26.57
C LEU A 98 11.40 -7.36 26.45
N ARG A 99 11.98 -7.36 25.26
CA ARG A 99 13.41 -7.11 25.07
C ARG A 99 13.67 -5.63 24.76
N PRO A 100 14.61 -4.97 25.44
CA PRO A 100 15.01 -3.62 25.11
C PRO A 100 15.64 -3.56 23.69
N ALA A 101 15.58 -2.39 23.05
CA ALA A 101 16.18 -2.19 21.74
C ALA A 101 17.70 -2.30 21.82
N GLY A 102 18.29 -3.23 21.07
CA GLY A 102 19.73 -3.42 20.96
C GLY A 102 20.39 -2.51 19.92
N ALA A 103 21.72 -2.65 19.75
CA ALA A 103 22.46 -1.90 18.73
C ALA A 103 21.95 -2.20 17.31
N ALA A 104 21.67 -3.47 17.01
CA ALA A 104 21.13 -3.86 15.70
C ALA A 104 19.77 -3.21 15.41
N ASP A 105 18.91 -3.05 16.43
CA ASP A 105 17.61 -2.37 16.24
C ASP A 105 17.80 -0.88 15.95
N ARG A 106 18.73 -0.22 16.65
CA ARG A 106 19.05 1.19 16.39
C ARG A 106 19.60 1.39 14.97
N LEU A 107 20.53 0.55 14.54
CA LEU A 107 21.07 0.61 13.16
C LEU A 107 19.98 0.40 12.11
N ALA A 108 19.06 -0.54 12.29
CA ALA A 108 17.98 -0.78 11.36
C ALA A 108 16.99 0.40 11.32
N VAL A 109 16.72 1.05 12.45
CA VAL A 109 15.89 2.26 12.53
C VAL A 109 16.59 3.42 11.83
N ASP A 110 17.88 3.65 12.06
CA ASP A 110 18.64 4.71 11.41
C ASP A 110 18.70 4.49 9.89
N ALA A 111 18.97 3.27 9.44
CA ALA A 111 18.96 2.92 8.02
C ALA A 111 17.59 3.17 7.37
N ALA A 112 16.50 2.82 8.05
CA ALA A 112 15.16 3.09 7.55
C ALA A 112 14.84 4.59 7.49
N LEU A 113 15.28 5.37 8.47
CA LEU A 113 15.11 6.84 8.48
C LEU A 113 15.94 7.51 7.39
N ILE A 114 17.17 7.04 7.14
CA ILE A 114 18.02 7.49 6.03
C ILE A 114 17.34 7.23 4.70
N ALA A 115 16.82 6.00 4.49
CA ALA A 115 16.16 5.60 3.24
C ALA A 115 14.99 6.50 2.85
N VAL A 116 14.29 7.06 3.84
CA VAL A 116 13.17 7.98 3.58
C VAL A 116 13.50 9.47 3.80
N GLY A 117 14.78 9.82 4.07
CA GLY A 117 15.24 11.20 4.27
C GLY A 117 14.65 11.87 5.51
N LEU A 118 14.59 11.15 6.65
CA LEU A 118 14.03 11.66 7.92
C LEU A 118 14.95 11.41 9.12
N LEU A 119 16.23 11.13 8.91
CA LEU A 119 17.15 10.81 10.01
C LEU A 119 17.27 11.98 11.01
N ASP A 120 17.44 13.19 10.51
CA ASP A 120 17.57 14.46 11.24
C ASP A 120 16.29 14.92 11.93
N ARG A 121 15.14 14.35 11.51
CA ARG A 121 13.83 14.59 12.11
C ARG A 121 13.42 13.49 13.13
N GLY A 122 14.36 12.60 13.47
CA GLY A 122 14.08 11.43 14.32
C GLY A 122 13.51 11.74 15.71
N SER A 123 13.85 12.89 16.29
CA SER A 123 13.35 13.36 17.59
C SER A 123 12.07 14.18 17.51
N ASP A 124 11.64 14.57 16.31
CA ASP A 124 10.45 15.40 16.14
C ASP A 124 9.18 14.62 16.46
N PRO A 125 8.17 15.27 17.06
CA PRO A 125 6.85 14.68 17.21
C PRO A 125 6.21 14.42 15.82
N VAL A 126 5.68 13.20 15.60
CA VAL A 126 5.07 12.85 14.28
C VAL A 126 3.92 13.78 13.91
N GLY A 127 3.17 14.28 14.90
CA GLY A 127 2.06 15.21 14.66
C GLY A 127 2.45 16.57 14.08
N THR A 128 3.75 16.96 14.15
CA THR A 128 4.27 18.23 13.59
C THR A 128 4.71 18.09 12.13
N LEU A 129 4.74 16.87 11.61
CA LEU A 129 5.17 16.58 10.24
C LEU A 129 4.05 16.84 9.24
N SER A 130 4.42 17.18 7.99
CA SER A 130 3.47 17.21 6.88
C SER A 130 2.91 15.82 6.60
N GLY A 131 1.76 15.73 5.90
CA GLY A 131 1.15 14.44 5.53
C GLY A 131 2.10 13.52 4.76
N GLY A 132 2.87 14.08 3.81
CA GLY A 132 3.88 13.32 3.07
C GLY A 132 5.04 12.85 3.95
N GLN A 133 5.47 13.65 4.92
CA GLN A 133 6.48 13.23 5.90
C GLN A 133 5.94 12.13 6.83
N GLN A 134 4.70 12.25 7.30
CA GLN A 134 4.06 11.20 8.09
C GLN A 134 3.95 9.88 7.32
N GLN A 135 3.63 9.95 6.03
CA GLN A 135 3.62 8.77 5.17
C GLN A 135 5.01 8.13 5.06
N ARG A 136 6.06 8.94 4.92
CA ARG A 136 7.45 8.44 4.94
C ARG A 136 7.83 7.80 6.26
N VAL A 137 7.31 8.28 7.40
CA VAL A 137 7.50 7.62 8.71
C VAL A 137 6.88 6.22 8.73
N LEU A 138 5.67 6.04 8.14
CA LEU A 138 5.05 4.70 8.04
C LEU A 138 5.85 3.74 7.18
N ILE A 139 6.41 4.24 6.07
CA ILE A 139 7.29 3.47 5.19
C ILE A 139 8.56 3.07 5.94
N ALA A 140 9.22 4.02 6.63
CA ALA A 140 10.39 3.74 7.45
C ALA A 140 10.10 2.71 8.54
N ARG A 141 8.95 2.80 9.21
CA ARG A 141 8.51 1.80 10.19
C ARG A 141 8.42 0.39 9.58
N ALA A 142 7.84 0.27 8.39
CA ALA A 142 7.74 -1.01 7.71
C ALA A 142 9.11 -1.56 7.30
N LEU A 143 9.98 -0.70 6.75
CA LEU A 143 11.35 -1.04 6.34
C LEU A 143 12.24 -1.40 7.52
N ALA A 144 12.12 -0.71 8.66
CA ALA A 144 12.87 -1.03 9.88
C ALA A 144 12.63 -2.47 10.35
N GLY A 145 11.46 -3.04 10.07
CA GLY A 145 11.16 -4.46 10.28
C GLY A 145 12.00 -5.41 9.41
N GLU A 146 12.75 -4.93 8.43
CA GLU A 146 13.50 -5.73 7.44
C GLU A 146 12.62 -6.86 6.86
N PRO A 147 11.45 -6.54 6.29
CA PRO A 147 10.53 -7.54 5.78
C PRO A 147 11.07 -8.20 4.49
N GLU A 148 10.50 -9.36 4.13
CA GLU A 148 10.70 -9.97 2.81
C GLU A 148 9.59 -9.56 1.83
N LEU A 149 8.39 -9.25 2.37
CA LEU A 149 7.24 -8.74 1.63
C LEU A 149 6.82 -7.38 2.19
N LEU A 150 6.78 -6.38 1.34
CA LEU A 150 6.24 -5.06 1.66
C LEU A 150 4.88 -4.89 1.00
N VAL A 151 3.85 -4.64 1.80
CA VAL A 151 2.47 -4.41 1.34
C VAL A 151 2.12 -2.95 1.56
N LEU A 152 1.74 -2.25 0.49
CA LEU A 152 1.54 -0.81 0.45
C LEU A 152 0.11 -0.50 -0.03
N ASP A 153 -0.68 0.17 0.81
CA ASP A 153 -2.07 0.56 0.48
C ASP A 153 -2.10 2.05 0.15
N GLU A 154 -2.07 2.40 -1.14
CA GLU A 154 -2.08 3.78 -1.68
C GLU A 154 -1.02 4.71 -1.03
N PRO A 155 0.27 4.35 -1.06
CA PRO A 155 1.31 5.04 -0.29
C PRO A 155 1.63 6.45 -0.80
N THR A 156 1.20 6.83 -1.99
CA THR A 156 1.48 8.12 -2.63
C THR A 156 0.28 9.06 -2.69
N ALA A 157 -0.89 8.63 -2.18
CA ALA A 157 -2.10 9.44 -2.23
C ALA A 157 -1.95 10.71 -1.37
N GLY A 158 -2.07 11.89 -2.01
CA GLY A 158 -1.96 13.18 -1.33
C GLY A 158 -0.56 13.53 -0.82
N VAL A 159 0.48 12.91 -1.38
CA VAL A 159 1.89 13.11 -1.03
C VAL A 159 2.54 14.06 -2.04
N ASP A 160 3.34 15.01 -1.55
CA ASP A 160 4.10 15.95 -2.39
C ASP A 160 5.19 15.26 -3.24
N ALA A 161 5.60 15.89 -4.34
CA ALA A 161 6.55 15.32 -5.30
C ALA A 161 7.90 14.92 -4.67
N ALA A 162 8.43 15.72 -3.74
CA ALA A 162 9.70 15.41 -3.08
C ALA A 162 9.58 14.15 -2.20
N SER A 163 8.46 14.01 -1.50
CA SER A 163 8.16 12.82 -0.70
C SER A 163 7.93 11.58 -1.58
N GLN A 164 7.28 11.74 -2.74
CA GLN A 164 7.12 10.64 -3.71
C GLN A 164 8.47 10.18 -4.27
N GLN A 165 9.39 11.10 -4.58
CA GLN A 165 10.74 10.78 -5.05
C GLN A 165 11.55 10.01 -4.00
N ALA A 166 11.52 10.48 -2.74
CA ALA A 166 12.20 9.79 -1.64
C ALA A 166 11.64 8.37 -1.42
N PHE A 167 10.32 8.22 -1.54
CA PHE A 167 9.67 6.92 -1.45
C PHE A 167 10.07 5.99 -2.59
N ALA A 168 10.06 6.48 -3.84
CA ALA A 168 10.46 5.69 -5.00
C ALA A 168 11.91 5.19 -4.86
N GLY A 169 12.83 6.04 -4.38
CA GLY A 169 14.21 5.64 -4.08
C GLY A 169 14.30 4.55 -3.01
N ALA A 170 13.60 4.71 -1.88
CA ALA A 170 13.59 3.72 -0.81
C ALA A 170 13.00 2.36 -1.27
N LEU A 171 11.98 2.40 -2.14
CA LEU A 171 11.38 1.20 -2.71
C LEU A 171 12.30 0.52 -3.72
N ALA A 172 12.99 1.29 -4.57
CA ALA A 172 13.99 0.78 -5.51
C ALA A 172 15.11 0.04 -4.77
N ASP A 173 15.63 0.63 -3.69
CA ASP A 173 16.64 -0.01 -2.83
C ASP A 173 16.14 -1.29 -2.19
N PHE A 174 14.88 -1.32 -1.74
CA PHE A 174 14.27 -2.51 -1.16
C PHE A 174 14.16 -3.64 -2.18
N VAL A 175 13.71 -3.33 -3.40
CA VAL A 175 13.58 -4.29 -4.52
C VAL A 175 14.93 -4.81 -4.96
N THR A 176 15.95 -3.93 -5.09
CA THR A 176 17.32 -4.30 -5.47
C THR A 176 17.93 -5.30 -4.49
N ARG A 177 17.57 -5.20 -3.20
CA ARG A 177 17.97 -6.18 -2.17
C ARG A 177 17.14 -7.47 -2.18
N GLY A 178 16.29 -7.69 -3.19
CA GLY A 178 15.47 -8.90 -3.36
C GLY A 178 14.15 -8.87 -2.59
N GLY A 179 13.68 -7.69 -2.19
CA GLY A 179 12.36 -7.53 -1.59
C GLY A 179 11.22 -7.79 -2.56
N THR A 180 10.10 -8.30 -2.06
CA THR A 180 8.86 -8.48 -2.81
C THR A 180 7.90 -7.37 -2.42
N VAL A 181 7.16 -6.81 -3.39
CA VAL A 181 6.26 -5.69 -3.15
C VAL A 181 4.85 -6.01 -3.67
N LEU A 182 3.85 -5.73 -2.85
CA LEU A 182 2.45 -5.71 -3.25
C LEU A 182 1.95 -4.28 -3.04
N LEU A 183 1.71 -3.57 -4.13
CA LEU A 183 1.39 -2.14 -4.14
C LEU A 183 -0.04 -1.93 -4.62
N VAL A 184 -0.90 -1.34 -3.81
CA VAL A 184 -2.17 -0.79 -4.27
C VAL A 184 -1.94 0.66 -4.67
N ALA A 185 -2.31 1.01 -5.88
CA ALA A 185 -2.26 2.37 -6.38
C ALA A 185 -3.44 2.66 -7.32
N HIS A 186 -3.77 3.94 -7.47
CA HIS A 186 -4.66 4.41 -8.51
C HIS A 186 -3.85 4.70 -9.79
N GLU A 187 -2.70 5.31 -9.60
CA GLU A 187 -1.72 5.65 -10.64
C GLU A 187 -0.32 5.27 -10.14
N LEU A 188 0.52 4.79 -11.03
CA LEU A 188 1.86 4.33 -10.68
C LEU A 188 2.87 5.48 -10.56
N GLY A 189 2.78 6.49 -11.42
CA GLY A 189 3.68 7.63 -11.44
C GLY A 189 5.15 7.22 -11.40
N LEU A 190 5.91 7.76 -10.44
CA LEU A 190 7.34 7.45 -10.26
C LEU A 190 7.64 5.98 -9.91
N LEU A 191 6.64 5.18 -9.56
CA LEU A 191 6.82 3.78 -9.20
C LEU A 191 6.70 2.84 -10.41
N GLU A 192 6.20 3.31 -11.54
CA GLU A 192 5.97 2.50 -12.73
C GLU A 192 7.21 1.71 -13.19
N PRO A 193 8.42 2.30 -13.25
CA PRO A 193 9.62 1.57 -13.66
C PRO A 193 10.01 0.41 -12.75
N LEU A 194 9.50 0.37 -11.51
CA LEU A 194 9.76 -0.69 -10.55
C LEU A 194 8.75 -1.85 -10.66
N VAL A 195 7.60 -1.61 -11.28
CA VAL A 195 6.52 -2.60 -11.37
C VAL A 195 6.85 -3.66 -12.40
N THR A 196 6.87 -4.92 -11.96
CA THR A 196 7.12 -6.08 -12.84
C THR A 196 5.83 -6.69 -13.37
N ARG A 197 4.70 -6.44 -12.69
CA ARG A 197 3.40 -7.00 -13.05
C ARG A 197 2.27 -6.13 -12.53
N ALA A 198 1.25 -5.93 -13.33
CA ALA A 198 0.04 -5.21 -12.97
C ALA A 198 -1.18 -6.14 -12.89
N VAL A 199 -1.98 -5.96 -11.86
CA VAL A 199 -3.25 -6.65 -11.64
C VAL A 199 -4.34 -5.59 -11.57
N VAL A 200 -5.28 -5.59 -12.51
CA VAL A 200 -6.39 -4.63 -12.50
C VAL A 200 -7.61 -5.25 -11.88
N VAL A 201 -8.13 -4.59 -10.83
CA VAL A 201 -9.34 -5.00 -10.13
C VAL A 201 -10.51 -4.10 -10.55
N HIS A 202 -11.59 -4.72 -11.02
CA HIS A 202 -12.83 -4.06 -11.39
C HIS A 202 -14.02 -4.78 -10.76
N LEU A 203 -14.87 -4.05 -10.02
CA LEU A 203 -16.05 -4.59 -9.34
C LEU A 203 -15.80 -5.90 -8.58
N GLY A 204 -14.67 -5.96 -7.85
CA GLY A 204 -14.29 -7.09 -7.02
C GLY A 204 -13.76 -8.32 -7.78
N ARG A 205 -13.42 -8.18 -9.07
CA ARG A 205 -12.81 -9.23 -9.90
C ARG A 205 -11.50 -8.76 -10.51
N ILE A 206 -10.57 -9.68 -10.75
CA ILE A 206 -9.38 -9.41 -11.57
C ILE A 206 -9.81 -9.46 -13.03
N VAL A 207 -9.56 -8.35 -13.76
CA VAL A 207 -9.84 -8.22 -15.19
C VAL A 207 -8.57 -8.18 -16.04
N HIS A 208 -7.41 -7.93 -15.43
CA HIS A 208 -6.10 -8.02 -16.07
C HIS A 208 -5.09 -8.53 -15.04
N ASP A 209 -4.19 -9.37 -15.49
CA ASP A 209 -3.06 -9.90 -14.72
C ASP A 209 -1.89 -10.17 -15.69
N GLY A 210 -0.91 -9.26 -15.70
CA GLY A 210 0.18 -9.31 -16.68
C GLY A 210 1.10 -8.10 -16.62
N PRO A 211 1.81 -7.76 -17.70
CA PRO A 211 2.61 -6.54 -17.81
C PRO A 211 1.78 -5.29 -17.51
N VAL A 212 2.44 -4.20 -17.14
CA VAL A 212 1.75 -2.91 -16.93
C VAL A 212 1.05 -2.55 -18.25
N PRO A 213 -0.29 -2.32 -18.23
CA PRO A 213 -0.99 -1.90 -19.43
C PRO A 213 -0.41 -0.57 -19.92
N GLU A 214 -0.09 -0.48 -21.22
CA GLU A 214 0.25 0.81 -21.80
C GLU A 214 -0.91 1.79 -21.56
N PRO A 215 -0.63 3.05 -21.16
CA PRO A 215 -1.69 4.04 -21.05
C PRO A 215 -2.37 4.12 -22.40
N ALA A 216 -3.69 3.85 -22.42
CA ALA A 216 -4.49 4.00 -23.64
C ALA A 216 -4.21 5.42 -24.16
N GLY A 217 -3.55 5.52 -25.32
CA GLY A 217 -2.99 6.74 -25.84
C GLY A 217 -4.00 7.87 -25.72
N HIS A 218 -3.64 8.92 -25.03
CA HIS A 218 -4.38 10.16 -25.07
C HIS A 218 -4.33 10.64 -26.53
N HIS A 219 -5.35 10.29 -27.29
CA HIS A 219 -5.72 11.13 -28.41
C HIS A 219 -6.21 12.44 -27.77
N ALA A 220 -5.26 13.34 -27.56
CA ALA A 220 -5.54 14.71 -27.21
C ALA A 220 -6.31 15.32 -28.38
N HIS A 221 -7.63 15.24 -28.34
CA HIS A 221 -8.47 16.21 -29.01
C HIS A 221 -8.56 17.43 -28.10
N PRO A 222 -8.08 18.60 -28.54
CA PRO A 222 -8.09 19.83 -27.74
C PRO A 222 -9.46 20.52 -27.72
N GLU A 223 -10.56 19.81 -27.77
CA GLU A 223 -11.91 20.36 -27.63
C GLU A 223 -12.88 19.23 -27.23
N HIS A 224 -12.99 18.92 -25.95
CA HIS A 224 -14.20 18.31 -25.43
C HIS A 224 -14.55 18.92 -24.07
N ASP A 225 -15.48 19.87 -24.13
CA ASP A 225 -16.36 20.27 -23.05
C ASP A 225 -16.93 19.05 -22.32
N HIS A 226 -16.97 19.12 -20.99
CA HIS A 226 -17.57 18.10 -20.14
C HIS A 226 -19.08 18.03 -20.38
N VAL A 227 -19.50 17.14 -21.26
CA VAL A 227 -20.94 16.80 -21.42
C VAL A 227 -21.28 15.73 -20.40
N HIS A 228 -21.94 16.15 -19.32
CA HIS A 228 -22.66 15.22 -18.45
C HIS A 228 -23.81 14.61 -19.25
N PRO A 229 -24.04 13.27 -19.20
CA PRO A 229 -25.21 12.69 -19.81
C PRO A 229 -26.44 13.11 -18.98
N HIS A 230 -27.22 14.04 -19.51
CA HIS A 230 -28.56 14.30 -19.02
C HIS A 230 -29.44 13.10 -19.39
N ALA A 231 -30.19 12.60 -18.39
CA ALA A 231 -31.26 11.66 -18.62
C ALA A 231 -32.30 12.29 -19.58
N PRO A 232 -32.92 11.53 -20.51
CA PRO A 232 -33.95 12.07 -21.39
C PRO A 232 -35.18 12.45 -20.56
N ASP A 233 -35.61 13.69 -20.73
CA ASP A 233 -36.86 14.23 -20.23
C ASP A 233 -38.04 13.41 -20.76
N SER A 234 -38.74 12.75 -19.83
CA SER A 234 -40.06 12.17 -20.10
C SER A 234 -41.16 13.22 -19.85
N SER A 235 -41.32 14.15 -20.76
CA SER A 235 -42.50 15.00 -20.76
C SER A 235 -43.02 15.17 -22.19
N GLY A 236 -44.18 14.59 -22.44
CA GLY A 236 -45.00 14.94 -23.58
C GLY A 236 -45.63 13.78 -24.32
N MET A 237 -46.81 13.38 -23.89
CA MET A 237 -47.97 13.24 -24.78
C MET A 237 -49.19 12.79 -23.99
N TRP A 238 -50.02 13.78 -23.67
CA TRP A 238 -51.46 13.59 -23.51
C TRP A 238 -52.16 14.65 -24.39
N GLN A 239 -52.62 14.21 -25.51
CA GLN A 239 -53.89 14.59 -26.13
C GLN A 239 -54.40 13.41 -26.93
#